data_467ec63f18572e8983436dd7d4949a5f
#
_entry.id   467ec63f18572e8983436dd7d4949a5f
#
_cell.length_a   1.000
_cell.length_b   1.000
_cell.length_c   1.000
_cell.angle_alpha   90.00
_cell.angle_beta   90.00
_cell.angle_gamma   90.00
#
_symmetry.space_group_name_H-M   'P 1'
#
loop_
_entity.id
_entity.type
_entity.pdbx_description
1 polymer ?
#
loop_
_entity_poly.entity_id
_entity_poly.type
_entity_poly.pdbx_seq_one_letter_code
_entity_poly.pdbx_strand_id
1 'polypeptide(L)'
;MKTLAIALLAGLLSTAGAAVAADNTVDPVEVASLSSSTQKTGWLQVLSGGKPVKSEKKIAAVSRAPIARELVAFTEKVAPGTIIVDNSERRLYHVLGSGLAMKYAISVGRDGFIWTGSEKVTRKTEWPTWTPPEDMRAREAKKGKILPVSMKGGLENPLGSRAIYLGSTIYRIHGTNQPSSLGKAQSSGCIRMANEDVEHLYAQVTTGVTVIVRD
;
A
#
# COMPACT_ATOMS: atom_id res chain seq x y z
N MET A 1 40.91 -6.78 58.03
CA MET A 1 40.23 -7.09 59.29
C MET A 1 38.89 -6.43 59.32
N LYS A 2 37.87 -7.19 59.43
CA LYS A 2 36.48 -7.10 59.89
C LYS A 2 35.49 -7.67 58.89
N THR A 3 35.30 -8.96 59.04
CA THR A 3 34.17 -9.75 58.62
C THR A 3 32.92 -9.30 59.34
N LEU A 4 31.78 -9.19 58.64
CA LEU A 4 30.46 -9.23 59.26
C LEU A 4 29.54 -10.09 58.41
N ALA A 5 29.17 -11.23 58.96
CA ALA A 5 28.14 -12.13 58.48
C ALA A 5 26.83 -11.80 59.17
N ILE A 6 25.71 -11.75 58.45
CA ILE A 6 24.36 -11.79 59.02
C ILE A 6 23.46 -12.61 58.08
N ALA A 7 23.19 -13.75 58.46
CA ALA A 7 22.00 -14.55 58.80
C ALA A 7 20.79 -14.50 57.83
N LEU A 8 20.48 -15.76 57.41
CA LEU A 8 19.22 -16.21 56.83
C LEU A 8 17.99 -15.87 57.66
N LEU A 9 16.90 -15.55 56.98
CA LEU A 9 15.57 -15.86 57.49
C LEU A 9 14.71 -16.43 56.37
N ALA A 10 14.42 -17.71 56.47
CA ALA A 10 13.46 -18.42 55.64
C ALA A 10 12.04 -18.13 56.15
N GLY A 11 11.18 -17.68 55.29
CA GLY A 11 9.74 -17.56 55.52
C GLY A 11 8.96 -18.33 54.46
N LEU A 12 8.56 -19.55 54.83
CA LEU A 12 7.54 -20.29 54.09
C LEU A 12 6.17 -19.69 54.36
N LEU A 13 5.49 -19.19 53.33
CA LEU A 13 4.04 -19.04 53.34
C LEU A 13 3.48 -19.78 52.14
N SER A 14 2.91 -20.95 52.40
CA SER A 14 2.05 -21.70 51.49
C SER A 14 0.67 -21.07 51.47
N THR A 15 0.23 -20.55 50.33
CA THR A 15 -1.19 -20.28 50.08
C THR A 15 -1.64 -21.15 48.94
N ALA A 16 -2.52 -22.08 49.26
CA ALA A 16 -3.29 -22.88 48.30
C ALA A 16 -4.20 -21.95 47.49
N GLY A 17 -3.92 -21.77 46.20
CA GLY A 17 -4.81 -21.11 45.25
C GLY A 17 -5.51 -22.17 44.43
N ALA A 18 -6.84 -22.22 44.50
CA ALA A 18 -7.69 -23.11 43.73
C ALA A 18 -7.53 -22.90 42.25
N ALA A 19 -7.24 -23.97 41.52
CA ALA A 19 -7.27 -24.00 40.07
C ALA A 19 -8.74 -23.96 39.61
N VAL A 20 -9.14 -22.85 39.01
CA VAL A 20 -10.38 -22.77 38.20
C VAL A 20 -10.01 -23.24 36.80
N ALA A 21 -10.42 -24.45 36.45
CA ALA A 21 -10.36 -24.96 35.10
C ALA A 21 -11.37 -24.17 34.25
N ALA A 22 -10.90 -23.30 33.39
CA ALA A 22 -11.70 -22.71 32.34
C ALA A 22 -11.83 -23.74 31.20
N ASP A 23 -13.02 -24.30 31.07
CA ASP A 23 -13.40 -25.13 29.93
C ASP A 23 -13.58 -24.24 28.70
N ASN A 24 -12.56 -24.20 27.83
CA ASN A 24 -12.62 -23.56 26.53
C ASN A 24 -13.01 -24.60 25.46
N THR A 25 -14.22 -25.09 25.52
CA THR A 25 -14.84 -25.74 24.37
C THR A 25 -15.29 -24.66 23.41
N VAL A 26 -14.45 -24.33 22.43
CA VAL A 26 -14.84 -23.52 21.27
C VAL A 26 -15.59 -24.45 20.33
N ASP A 27 -16.91 -24.27 20.22
CA ASP A 27 -17.71 -24.93 19.20
C ASP A 27 -17.15 -24.63 17.80
N PRO A 28 -17.05 -25.61 16.89
CA PRO A 28 -16.64 -25.36 15.53
C PRO A 28 -17.70 -24.48 14.84
N VAL A 29 -17.29 -23.29 14.43
CA VAL A 29 -18.10 -22.39 13.60
C VAL A 29 -18.40 -23.12 12.31
N GLU A 30 -19.67 -23.51 12.18
CA GLU A 30 -20.24 -24.10 10.98
C GLU A 30 -20.11 -23.09 9.83
N VAL A 31 -19.22 -23.36 8.89
CA VAL A 31 -19.09 -22.57 7.67
C VAL A 31 -20.30 -22.90 6.81
N ALA A 32 -21.39 -22.15 7.03
CA ALA A 32 -22.54 -22.22 6.16
C ALA A 32 -22.10 -21.84 4.73
N SER A 33 -22.07 -22.83 3.86
CA SER A 33 -21.90 -22.64 2.43
C SER A 33 -23.04 -21.76 1.92
N LEU A 34 -22.74 -20.49 1.60
CA LEU A 34 -23.65 -19.63 0.87
C LEU A 34 -23.75 -20.14 -0.57
N SER A 35 -24.61 -21.12 -0.77
CA SER A 35 -25.10 -21.47 -2.10
C SER A 35 -25.89 -20.28 -2.64
N SER A 36 -25.49 -19.82 -3.81
CA SER A 36 -26.16 -18.79 -4.59
C SER A 36 -27.62 -19.16 -4.85
N SER A 37 -28.55 -18.66 -4.04
CA SER A 37 -29.94 -18.67 -4.41
C SER A 37 -30.22 -17.48 -5.34
N THR A 38 -30.35 -17.79 -6.61
CA THR A 38 -30.95 -16.89 -7.62
C THR A 38 -32.42 -16.69 -7.24
N GLN A 39 -32.70 -15.68 -6.43
CA GLN A 39 -34.07 -15.28 -6.14
C GLN A 39 -34.61 -14.47 -7.31
N LYS A 40 -35.40 -15.10 -8.14
CA LYS A 40 -36.24 -14.43 -9.13
C LYS A 40 -37.32 -13.61 -8.39
N THR A 41 -37.09 -12.34 -8.17
CA THR A 41 -38.12 -11.39 -7.71
C THR A 41 -38.92 -10.90 -8.93
N GLY A 42 -39.78 -11.75 -9.45
CA GLY A 42 -40.55 -11.45 -10.66
C GLY A 42 -41.99 -11.01 -10.45
N TRP A 43 -42.55 -11.01 -9.23
CA TRP A 43 -43.99 -10.81 -9.06
C TRP A 43 -44.38 -9.48 -8.37
N LEU A 44 -43.46 -8.80 -7.67
CA LEU A 44 -43.74 -7.49 -7.06
C LEU A 44 -43.72 -6.31 -8.04
N GLN A 45 -43.27 -6.52 -9.27
CA GLN A 45 -43.18 -5.48 -10.29
C GLN A 45 -44.49 -5.23 -11.06
N VAL A 46 -45.48 -6.08 -10.88
CA VAL A 46 -46.77 -6.01 -11.64
C VAL A 46 -47.79 -5.10 -10.97
N LEU A 47 -47.64 -4.75 -9.71
CA LEU A 47 -48.64 -3.99 -8.93
C LEU A 47 -48.38 -2.50 -8.77
N SER A 48 -47.21 -1.98 -9.18
CA SER A 48 -46.91 -0.56 -9.12
C SER A 48 -46.57 -0.01 -10.48
N GLY A 49 -47.47 0.39 -11.30
CA GLY A 49 -47.28 0.95 -12.66
C GLY A 49 -46.18 2.03 -12.83
N GLY A 50 -45.08 1.86 -12.13
CA GLY A 50 -43.86 2.72 -12.17
C GLY A 50 -42.90 2.20 -13.23
N LYS A 51 -42.47 3.10 -14.11
CA LYS A 51 -41.40 2.86 -15.09
C LYS A 51 -40.15 2.36 -14.36
N PRO A 52 -39.38 1.39 -14.92
CA PRO A 52 -38.17 0.88 -14.29
C PRO A 52 -37.17 2.03 -14.13
N VAL A 53 -36.85 2.35 -12.88
CA VAL A 53 -35.76 3.27 -12.57
C VAL A 53 -34.46 2.53 -12.89
N LYS A 54 -33.85 2.83 -14.03
CA LYS A 54 -32.46 2.43 -14.35
C LYS A 54 -31.51 3.20 -13.45
N SER A 55 -31.42 2.82 -12.22
CA SER A 55 -30.28 3.20 -11.37
C SER A 55 -29.34 1.99 -11.28
N GLU A 56 -28.73 1.65 -12.38
CA GLU A 56 -27.46 0.94 -12.34
C GLU A 56 -26.43 1.92 -11.79
N LYS A 57 -26.35 2.02 -10.46
CA LYS A 57 -25.17 2.56 -9.80
C LYS A 57 -24.03 1.63 -10.19
N LYS A 58 -23.31 1.98 -11.26
CA LYS A 58 -22.10 1.31 -11.70
C LYS A 58 -21.19 1.33 -10.48
N ILE A 59 -21.17 0.25 -9.71
CA ILE A 59 -20.17 0.04 -8.67
C ILE A 59 -18.88 0.08 -9.45
N ALA A 60 -18.13 1.18 -9.31
CA ALA A 60 -16.82 1.31 -9.92
C ALA A 60 -16.06 0.05 -9.50
N ALA A 61 -15.70 -0.78 -10.47
CA ALA A 61 -14.95 -1.98 -10.20
C ALA A 61 -13.71 -1.53 -9.43
N VAL A 62 -13.59 -1.99 -8.19
CA VAL A 62 -12.40 -1.75 -7.38
C VAL A 62 -11.25 -2.28 -8.23
N SER A 63 -10.43 -1.36 -8.75
CA SER A 63 -9.33 -1.69 -9.65
C SER A 63 -8.34 -2.52 -8.86
N ARG A 64 -8.45 -3.86 -8.94
CA ARG A 64 -7.41 -4.73 -8.40
C ARG A 64 -6.12 -4.47 -9.15
N ALA A 65 -5.02 -4.37 -8.42
CA ALA A 65 -3.70 -4.25 -9.02
C ALA A 65 -3.53 -5.34 -10.09
N PRO A 66 -3.13 -5.00 -11.33
CA PRO A 66 -2.98 -5.99 -12.40
C PRO A 66 -1.93 -7.06 -12.09
N ILE A 67 -1.04 -6.77 -11.14
CA ILE A 67 -0.03 -7.68 -10.60
C ILE A 67 -0.14 -7.60 -9.08
N ALA A 68 -0.49 -8.69 -8.42
CA ALA A 68 -0.66 -8.73 -6.98
C ALA A 68 0.67 -8.52 -6.25
N ARG A 69 0.63 -7.86 -5.08
CA ARG A 69 1.79 -7.83 -4.17
C ARG A 69 2.00 -9.20 -3.55
N GLU A 70 3.26 -9.50 -3.23
CA GLU A 70 3.69 -10.80 -2.73
C GLU A 70 4.59 -10.65 -1.51
N LEU A 71 4.45 -11.53 -0.53
CA LEU A 71 5.45 -11.72 0.53
C LEU A 71 6.54 -12.64 -0.01
N VAL A 72 7.78 -12.16 -0.01
CA VAL A 72 8.92 -12.91 -0.58
C VAL A 72 10.06 -13.03 0.42
N ALA A 73 10.89 -14.05 0.25
CA ALA A 73 12.18 -14.15 0.92
C ALA A 73 13.10 -13.02 0.44
N PHE A 74 13.82 -12.38 1.36
CA PHE A 74 14.70 -11.27 1.09
C PHE A 74 16.01 -11.43 1.86
N THR A 75 17.09 -11.69 1.15
CA THR A 75 18.38 -12.09 1.75
C THR A 75 19.39 -10.95 1.90
N GLU A 76 19.10 -9.78 1.30
CA GLU A 76 20.00 -8.64 1.41
C GLU A 76 20.02 -8.08 2.84
N LYS A 77 21.23 -7.70 3.29
CA LYS A 77 21.45 -7.16 4.63
C LYS A 77 21.18 -5.66 4.66
N VAL A 78 19.92 -5.29 4.75
CA VAL A 78 19.46 -3.91 4.91
C VAL A 78 18.54 -3.81 6.13
N ALA A 79 18.44 -2.62 6.69
CA ALA A 79 17.61 -2.39 7.88
C ALA A 79 16.13 -2.64 7.58
N PRO A 80 15.38 -3.28 8.50
CA PRO A 80 13.93 -3.38 8.39
C PRO A 80 13.28 -2.00 8.22
N GLY A 81 12.22 -1.93 7.44
CA GLY A 81 11.55 -0.69 7.06
C GLY A 81 12.14 -0.03 5.81
N THR A 82 13.36 -0.40 5.37
CA THR A 82 13.94 0.13 4.14
C THR A 82 13.07 -0.22 2.93
N ILE A 83 12.94 0.73 2.01
CA ILE A 83 12.31 0.52 0.71
C ILE A 83 13.42 0.38 -0.33
N ILE A 84 13.37 -0.65 -1.15
CA ILE A 84 14.25 -0.84 -2.30
C ILE A 84 13.42 -0.80 -3.57
N VAL A 85 13.81 0.06 -4.49
CA VAL A 85 13.23 0.17 -5.82
C VAL A 85 14.24 -0.39 -6.81
N ASP A 86 13.87 -1.46 -7.50
CA ASP A 86 14.66 -2.05 -8.56
C ASP A 86 14.04 -1.64 -9.91
N ASN A 87 14.75 -0.79 -10.64
CA ASN A 87 14.30 -0.26 -11.91
C ASN A 87 14.26 -1.34 -13.00
N SER A 88 15.24 -2.24 -13.01
CA SER A 88 15.36 -3.30 -14.01
C SER A 88 14.25 -4.32 -13.88
N GLU A 89 13.95 -4.74 -12.66
CA GLU A 89 12.85 -5.66 -12.36
C GLU A 89 11.48 -5.01 -12.41
N ARG A 90 11.43 -3.67 -12.28
CA ARG A 90 10.19 -2.88 -12.07
C ARG A 90 9.43 -3.37 -10.85
N ARG A 91 10.17 -3.52 -9.75
CA ARG A 91 9.66 -3.97 -8.46
C ARG A 91 10.10 -3.02 -7.34
N LEU A 92 9.25 -2.92 -6.35
CA LEU A 92 9.54 -2.26 -5.08
C LEU A 92 9.46 -3.30 -3.97
N TYR A 93 10.46 -3.31 -3.11
CA TYR A 93 10.54 -4.18 -1.95
C TYR A 93 10.48 -3.31 -0.68
N HIS A 94 9.51 -3.58 0.18
CA HIS A 94 9.49 -3.05 1.54
C HIS A 94 10.01 -4.13 2.48
N VAL A 95 11.20 -3.92 3.01
CA VAL A 95 11.90 -4.89 3.86
C VAL A 95 11.24 -4.95 5.23
N LEU A 96 10.75 -6.13 5.60
CA LEU A 96 10.00 -6.33 6.85
C LEU A 96 10.89 -6.83 8.00
N GLY A 97 12.09 -7.31 7.69
CA GLY A 97 12.96 -8.02 8.62
C GLY A 97 12.75 -9.53 8.58
N SER A 98 13.52 -10.27 9.39
CA SER A 98 13.45 -11.74 9.46
C SER A 98 13.61 -12.45 8.10
N GLY A 99 14.35 -11.83 7.17
CA GLY A 99 14.57 -12.39 5.83
C GLY A 99 13.36 -12.29 4.89
N LEU A 100 12.44 -11.35 5.14
CA LEU A 100 11.22 -11.17 4.37
C LEU A 100 11.08 -9.74 3.86
N ALA A 101 10.47 -9.58 2.69
CA ALA A 101 10.01 -8.30 2.15
C ALA A 101 8.64 -8.44 1.48
N MET A 102 7.88 -7.35 1.50
CA MET A 102 6.69 -7.21 0.66
C MET A 102 7.12 -6.65 -0.70
N LYS A 103 6.85 -7.40 -1.76
CA LYS A 103 7.18 -7.07 -3.15
C LYS A 103 5.96 -6.53 -3.86
N TYR A 104 6.13 -5.40 -4.54
CA TYR A 104 5.07 -4.72 -5.30
C TYR A 104 5.46 -4.52 -6.77
N ALA A 105 4.49 -4.54 -7.64
CA ALA A 105 4.68 -4.13 -9.02
C ALA A 105 4.67 -2.61 -9.14
N ILE A 106 5.63 -2.06 -9.87
CA ILE A 106 5.74 -0.63 -10.08
C ILE A 106 5.88 -0.28 -11.57
N SER A 107 5.68 1.00 -11.89
CA SER A 107 6.15 1.60 -13.14
C SER A 107 7.23 2.62 -12.80
N VAL A 108 8.32 2.59 -13.56
CA VAL A 108 9.50 3.43 -13.37
C VAL A 108 9.63 4.46 -14.49
N GLY A 109 10.64 5.32 -14.39
CA GLY A 109 10.99 6.28 -15.44
C GLY A 109 11.21 5.58 -16.79
N ARG A 110 10.71 6.19 -17.88
CA ARG A 110 11.16 5.80 -19.22
C ARG A 110 12.60 6.23 -19.44
N ASP A 111 13.22 5.76 -20.54
CA ASP A 111 14.59 6.12 -20.91
C ASP A 111 14.84 7.64 -20.79
N GLY A 112 15.95 8.00 -20.18
CA GLY A 112 16.32 9.39 -19.85
C GLY A 112 15.62 9.99 -18.64
N PHE A 113 14.76 9.23 -17.94
CA PHE A 113 14.09 9.65 -16.70
C PHE A 113 14.29 8.65 -15.55
N ILE A 114 15.09 7.61 -15.75
CA ILE A 114 15.51 6.69 -14.70
C ILE A 114 16.53 7.42 -13.81
N TRP A 115 16.43 7.21 -12.53
CA TRP A 115 17.40 7.70 -11.55
C TRP A 115 17.75 6.58 -10.55
N THR A 116 18.94 6.68 -9.98
CA THR A 116 19.43 5.79 -8.93
C THR A 116 19.96 6.63 -7.76
N GLY A 117 19.96 6.06 -6.58
CA GLY A 117 20.45 6.75 -5.40
C GLY A 117 19.70 6.34 -4.14
N SER A 118 19.96 7.09 -3.06
CA SER A 118 19.31 6.85 -1.77
C SER A 118 18.72 8.16 -1.26
N GLU A 119 17.46 8.11 -0.88
CA GLU A 119 16.71 9.23 -0.32
C GLU A 119 15.96 8.79 0.94
N LYS A 120 15.44 9.77 1.66
CA LYS A 120 14.55 9.52 2.80
C LYS A 120 13.13 9.96 2.48
N VAL A 121 12.16 9.24 3.04
CA VAL A 121 10.78 9.71 3.05
C VAL A 121 10.71 10.99 3.87
N THR A 122 10.31 12.10 3.25
CA THR A 122 10.23 13.42 3.93
C THR A 122 8.79 13.84 4.19
N ARG A 123 7.84 13.40 3.37
CA ARG A 123 6.43 13.75 3.51
C ARG A 123 5.54 12.67 2.92
N LYS A 124 4.35 12.55 3.48
CA LYS A 124 3.29 11.65 3.01
C LYS A 124 2.00 12.45 2.84
N THR A 125 1.23 12.15 1.79
CA THR A 125 -0.02 12.88 1.51
C THR A 125 -1.07 11.94 0.95
N GLU A 126 -2.27 12.03 1.48
CA GLU A 126 -3.47 11.39 0.93
C GLU A 126 -4.09 12.30 -0.12
N TRP A 127 -4.58 11.70 -1.18
CA TRP A 127 -5.21 12.38 -2.31
C TRP A 127 -4.45 13.65 -2.72
N PRO A 128 -3.17 13.52 -3.14
CA PRO A 128 -2.30 14.66 -3.39
C PRO A 128 -2.81 15.52 -4.54
N THR A 129 -2.62 16.83 -4.43
CA THR A 129 -2.77 17.74 -5.58
C THR A 129 -1.63 17.48 -6.57
N TRP A 130 -1.96 17.32 -7.84
CA TRP A 130 -0.98 17.19 -8.91
C TRP A 130 -0.76 18.54 -9.57
N THR A 131 0.49 19.00 -9.58
CA THR A 131 0.95 20.17 -10.31
C THR A 131 2.00 19.70 -11.31
N PRO A 132 1.67 19.52 -12.59
CA PRO A 132 2.65 19.09 -13.58
C PRO A 132 3.76 20.12 -13.72
N PRO A 133 5.04 19.70 -13.74
CA PRO A 133 6.16 20.59 -14.01
C PRO A 133 5.96 21.36 -15.32
N GLU A 134 6.53 22.56 -15.40
CA GLU A 134 6.38 23.40 -16.58
C GLU A 134 6.92 22.73 -17.83
N ASP A 135 8.09 22.10 -17.75
CA ASP A 135 8.67 21.31 -18.86
C ASP A 135 7.75 20.20 -19.34
N MET A 136 7.01 19.56 -18.43
CA MET A 136 6.02 18.55 -18.78
C MET A 136 4.86 19.19 -19.53
N ARG A 137 4.36 20.32 -19.07
CA ARG A 137 3.26 21.05 -19.72
C ARG A 137 3.67 21.48 -21.13
N ALA A 138 4.87 22.05 -21.28
CA ALA A 138 5.41 22.47 -22.57
C ALA A 138 5.59 21.28 -23.53
N ARG A 139 6.12 20.17 -23.04
CA ARG A 139 6.32 18.95 -23.85
C ARG A 139 4.99 18.33 -24.31
N GLU A 140 3.99 18.27 -23.44
CA GLU A 140 2.69 17.71 -23.80
C GLU A 140 1.90 18.66 -24.70
N ALA A 141 2.02 19.98 -24.54
CA ALA A 141 1.43 20.97 -25.44
C ALA A 141 1.93 20.83 -26.88
N LYS A 142 3.24 20.54 -27.08
CA LYS A 142 3.82 20.24 -28.40
C LYS A 142 3.19 19.01 -29.07
N LYS A 143 2.57 18.12 -28.30
CA LYS A 143 1.83 16.96 -28.77
C LYS A 143 0.32 17.20 -28.89
N GLY A 144 -0.13 18.46 -28.75
CA GLY A 144 -1.53 18.85 -28.78
C GLY A 144 -2.31 18.55 -27.48
N LYS A 145 -1.61 18.17 -26.40
CA LYS A 145 -2.25 17.86 -25.11
C LYS A 145 -2.04 18.98 -24.11
N ILE A 146 -3.08 19.72 -23.78
CA ILE A 146 -3.05 20.79 -22.79
C ILE A 146 -3.24 20.17 -21.39
N LEU A 147 -2.21 20.25 -20.55
CA LEU A 147 -2.28 19.84 -19.15
C LEU A 147 -2.78 21.01 -18.29
N PRO A 148 -3.55 20.73 -17.21
CA PRO A 148 -3.95 21.77 -16.25
C PRO A 148 -2.74 22.32 -15.50
N VAL A 149 -2.86 23.55 -14.99
CA VAL A 149 -1.85 24.11 -14.08
C VAL A 149 -1.77 23.30 -12.80
N SER A 150 -2.91 22.86 -12.31
CA SER A 150 -3.05 22.05 -11.10
C SER A 150 -4.31 21.19 -11.17
N MET A 151 -4.29 20.01 -10.54
CA MET A 151 -5.43 19.11 -10.40
C MET A 151 -5.54 18.65 -8.95
N LYS A 152 -6.69 18.85 -8.34
CA LYS A 152 -6.97 18.37 -6.97
C LYS A 152 -6.92 16.84 -6.90
N GLY A 153 -6.73 16.30 -5.72
CA GLY A 153 -6.81 14.85 -5.47
C GLY A 153 -8.16 14.28 -5.92
N GLY A 154 -8.15 13.07 -6.46
CA GLY A 154 -9.34 12.40 -6.98
C GLY A 154 -8.96 11.24 -7.91
N LEU A 155 -9.97 10.49 -8.38
CA LEU A 155 -9.77 9.29 -9.20
C LEU A 155 -9.10 9.56 -10.55
N GLU A 156 -9.30 10.74 -11.10
CA GLU A 156 -8.71 11.17 -12.38
C GLU A 156 -7.28 11.72 -12.21
N ASN A 157 -6.83 11.92 -10.97
CA ASN A 157 -5.51 12.48 -10.70
C ASN A 157 -4.42 11.46 -10.99
N PRO A 158 -3.40 11.80 -11.79
CA PRO A 158 -2.31 10.88 -12.13
C PRO A 158 -1.49 10.38 -10.94
N LEU A 159 -1.52 11.08 -9.81
CA LEU A 159 -0.83 10.66 -8.58
C LEU A 159 -1.61 9.61 -7.78
N GLY A 160 -2.85 9.33 -8.15
CA GLY A 160 -3.69 8.37 -7.46
C GLY A 160 -4.02 8.76 -6.02
N SER A 161 -4.25 7.76 -5.18
CA SER A 161 -4.79 7.94 -3.81
C SER A 161 -3.76 8.40 -2.78
N ARG A 162 -2.47 8.12 -2.97
CA ARG A 162 -1.39 8.40 -2.01
C ARG A 162 -0.12 8.85 -2.72
N ALA A 163 0.66 9.71 -2.04
CA ALA A 163 2.03 10.04 -2.44
C ALA A 163 2.98 10.04 -1.24
N ILE A 164 4.16 9.47 -1.43
CA ILE A 164 5.28 9.40 -0.51
C ILE A 164 6.43 10.15 -1.17
N TYR A 165 6.84 11.27 -0.61
CA TYR A 165 7.85 12.18 -1.18
C TYR A 165 9.24 11.82 -0.69
N LEU A 166 10.22 11.92 -1.60
CA LEU A 166 11.59 11.45 -1.40
C LEU A 166 12.56 12.66 -1.34
N GLY A 167 13.16 12.86 -0.18
CA GLY A 167 14.13 13.94 0.05
C GLY A 167 13.57 15.33 -0.26
N SER A 168 14.44 16.20 -0.76
CA SER A 168 14.09 17.48 -1.35
C SER A 168 13.91 17.41 -2.88
N THR A 169 13.82 16.20 -3.43
CA THR A 169 13.74 15.96 -4.86
C THR A 169 12.31 16.13 -5.39
N ILE A 170 12.18 16.08 -6.72
CA ILE A 170 10.87 16.02 -7.38
C ILE A 170 10.27 14.60 -7.38
N TYR A 171 11.03 13.59 -6.92
CA TYR A 171 10.64 12.19 -6.98
C TYR A 171 9.70 11.80 -5.85
N ARG A 172 8.83 10.86 -6.15
CA ARG A 172 7.85 10.32 -5.21
C ARG A 172 7.43 8.91 -5.61
N ILE A 173 7.02 8.15 -4.62
CA ILE A 173 6.27 6.91 -4.80
C ILE A 173 4.80 7.29 -4.69
N HIS A 174 3.97 6.93 -5.67
CA HIS A 174 2.58 7.37 -5.69
C HIS A 174 1.65 6.36 -6.39
N GLY A 175 0.36 6.49 -6.17
CA GLY A 175 -0.65 5.72 -6.86
C GLY A 175 -0.76 6.06 -8.35
N THR A 176 -1.77 5.56 -9.01
CA THR A 176 -2.00 5.89 -10.43
C THR A 176 -3.48 5.77 -10.80
N ASN A 177 -3.90 6.61 -11.73
CA ASN A 177 -5.17 6.47 -12.46
C ASN A 177 -5.03 5.57 -13.71
N GLN A 178 -3.81 5.05 -13.98
CA GLN A 178 -3.49 4.21 -15.14
C GLN A 178 -2.80 2.91 -14.71
N PRO A 179 -3.51 1.95 -14.08
CA PRO A 179 -2.93 0.71 -13.57
C PRO A 179 -2.31 -0.17 -14.66
N SER A 180 -2.73 -0.03 -15.92
CA SER A 180 -2.13 -0.73 -17.06
C SER A 180 -0.68 -0.31 -17.38
N SER A 181 -0.18 0.76 -16.75
CA SER A 181 1.22 1.20 -16.87
C SER A 181 2.18 0.40 -15.96
N LEU A 182 1.67 -0.36 -15.00
CA LEU A 182 2.50 -1.12 -14.05
C LEU A 182 3.27 -2.23 -14.76
N GLY A 183 4.48 -2.49 -14.30
CA GLY A 183 5.43 -3.39 -14.95
C GLY A 183 6.12 -2.80 -16.18
N LYS A 184 5.92 -1.50 -16.48
CA LYS A 184 6.48 -0.81 -17.65
C LYS A 184 7.32 0.40 -17.24
N ALA A 185 8.22 0.84 -18.12
CA ALA A 185 8.99 2.08 -17.99
C ALA A 185 8.23 3.22 -18.70
N GLN A 186 7.30 3.89 -18.01
CA GLN A 186 6.41 4.87 -18.64
C GLN A 186 6.27 6.18 -17.84
N SER A 187 6.91 6.31 -16.67
CA SER A 187 6.82 7.53 -15.87
C SER A 187 7.81 8.60 -16.34
N SER A 188 7.71 9.80 -15.76
CA SER A 188 8.70 10.88 -15.89
C SER A 188 9.64 10.91 -14.68
N GLY A 189 10.04 9.73 -14.17
CA GLY A 189 11.00 9.56 -13.07
C GLY A 189 10.36 9.16 -11.74
N CYS A 190 9.08 9.45 -11.50
CA CYS A 190 8.40 9.01 -10.29
C CYS A 190 8.06 7.52 -10.35
N ILE A 191 7.95 6.90 -9.19
CA ILE A 191 7.65 5.48 -9.01
C ILE A 191 6.12 5.34 -8.85
N ARG A 192 5.46 4.67 -9.81
CA ARG A 192 4.01 4.47 -9.78
C ARG A 192 3.68 3.10 -9.23
N MET A 193 2.65 3.04 -8.40
CA MET A 193 2.06 1.82 -7.84
C MET A 193 0.55 1.76 -8.14
N ALA A 194 -0.06 0.59 -8.02
CA ALA A 194 -1.51 0.51 -7.91
C ALA A 194 -1.98 1.29 -6.67
N ASN A 195 -3.18 1.86 -6.70
CA ASN A 195 -3.70 2.61 -5.55
C ASN A 195 -3.77 1.75 -4.28
N GLU A 196 -4.23 0.52 -4.39
CA GLU A 196 -4.30 -0.45 -3.29
C GLU A 196 -2.91 -0.77 -2.69
N ASP A 197 -1.88 -0.81 -3.54
CA ASP A 197 -0.52 -1.12 -3.14
C ASP A 197 0.17 0.07 -2.48
N VAL A 198 -0.01 1.27 -3.02
CA VAL A 198 0.53 2.47 -2.38
C VAL A 198 -0.19 2.78 -1.07
N GLU A 199 -1.47 2.48 -0.93
CA GLU A 199 -2.21 2.60 0.33
C GLU A 199 -1.67 1.62 1.37
N HIS A 200 -1.42 0.37 0.99
CA HIS A 200 -0.82 -0.64 1.85
C HIS A 200 0.59 -0.24 2.29
N LEU A 201 1.45 0.21 1.37
CA LEU A 201 2.79 0.71 1.69
C LEU A 201 2.73 1.97 2.57
N TYR A 202 1.86 2.90 2.23
CA TYR A 202 1.67 4.16 2.97
C TYR A 202 1.30 3.93 4.43
N ALA A 203 0.47 2.94 4.73
CA ALA A 203 0.08 2.61 6.10
C ALA A 203 1.26 2.11 6.97
N GLN A 204 2.28 1.54 6.35
CA GLN A 204 3.42 0.92 7.06
C GLN A 204 4.66 1.79 7.13
N VAL A 205 4.79 2.77 6.23
CA VAL A 205 5.98 3.61 6.08
C VAL A 205 5.81 4.92 6.85
N THR A 206 6.85 5.32 7.57
CA THR A 206 6.92 6.63 8.26
C THR A 206 7.92 7.57 7.58
N THR A 207 7.88 8.84 7.92
CA THR A 207 8.94 9.79 7.54
C THR A 207 10.28 9.35 8.15
N GLY A 208 11.38 9.61 7.44
CA GLY A 208 12.72 9.18 7.82
C GLY A 208 13.13 7.81 7.29
N VAL A 209 12.19 6.99 6.79
CA VAL A 209 12.50 5.70 6.15
C VAL A 209 13.41 5.91 4.96
N THR A 210 14.44 5.05 4.84
CA THR A 210 15.38 5.08 3.71
C THR A 210 14.75 4.41 2.49
N VAL A 211 14.91 5.04 1.34
CA VAL A 211 14.51 4.51 0.02
C VAL A 211 15.76 4.44 -0.86
N ILE A 212 16.09 3.25 -1.29
CA ILE A 212 17.22 2.96 -2.19
C ILE A 212 16.64 2.66 -3.57
N VAL A 213 17.08 3.40 -4.57
CA VAL A 213 16.69 3.19 -5.97
C VAL A 213 17.92 2.74 -6.74
N ARG A 214 17.81 1.63 -7.43
CA ARG A 214 18.89 0.97 -8.18
C ARG A 214 18.39 0.41 -9.51
N ASP A 215 19.33 0.04 -10.37
CA ASP A 215 19.12 -0.75 -11.60
C ASP A 215 19.30 -2.24 -11.35
#